data_ae1db92cf2c17a41bf58170c62734dd2
#
_entry.id   ae1db92cf2c17a41bf58170c62734dd2
#
_cell.length_a   1.000
_cell.length_b   1.000
_cell.length_c   1.000
_cell.angle_alpha   90.00
_cell.angle_beta   90.00
_cell.angle_gamma   90.00
#
_symmetry.space_group_name_H-M   'P 1'
#
loop_
_entity.id
_entity.type
_entity.pdbx_description
1 polymer ?
#
loop_
_entity_poly.entity_id
_entity_poly.type
_entity_poly.pdbx_seq_one_letter_code
_entity_poly.pdbx_strand_id
1 'polypeptide(L)'
;MTKSMKPLKADPRSFDAFAGDYDRYAGLCDPLGEWLAGLELAGDRALDAGCGSGRHALALAGSYAEVVAADVSAPLIEVARVRRPHERIRYEVASLLDVHHAEGFDLVLSIGTLHHLPDLTAALTHLGSLVRPGGELVLVDDVSTEPAATRRQHVLFAVRELARDLRRLRVRDAWWLYRFRTGTAWLDHLMSDHYLTRAQYRARYAEVFPDADFIDLADATAMRWRRRTDDRPAHGRGPSGQRSEATDVD
;
A
#
# COMPACT_ATOMS: atom_id res chain seq x y z
N MET A 1 -14.54 -19.67 -31.09
CA MET A 1 -14.16 -18.27 -31.07
C MET A 1 -14.20 -17.78 -29.61
N THR A 2 -13.15 -17.93 -28.88
CA THR A 2 -12.99 -17.44 -27.50
C THR A 2 -12.73 -15.94 -27.58
N LYS A 3 -13.71 -15.11 -27.17
CA LYS A 3 -13.51 -13.68 -26.96
C LYS A 3 -12.41 -13.52 -25.90
N SER A 4 -11.22 -13.10 -26.34
CA SER A 4 -10.18 -12.62 -25.44
C SER A 4 -10.75 -11.42 -24.68
N MET A 5 -11.18 -11.64 -23.46
CA MET A 5 -11.46 -10.54 -22.55
C MET A 5 -10.12 -9.83 -22.27
N LYS A 6 -10.01 -8.56 -22.68
CA LYS A 6 -8.92 -7.71 -22.22
C LYS A 6 -8.95 -7.72 -20.69
N PRO A 7 -7.80 -7.91 -20.02
CA PRO A 7 -7.75 -7.75 -18.57
C PRO A 7 -8.27 -6.34 -18.23
N LEU A 8 -9.23 -6.28 -17.30
CA LEU A 8 -9.60 -4.99 -16.69
C LEU A 8 -8.32 -4.37 -16.12
N LYS A 9 -8.05 -3.13 -16.46
CA LYS A 9 -6.94 -2.39 -15.85
C LYS A 9 -7.27 -2.19 -14.38
N ALA A 10 -6.32 -2.51 -13.50
CA ALA A 10 -6.41 -2.12 -12.10
C ALA A 10 -6.74 -0.62 -12.01
N ASP A 11 -7.77 -0.27 -11.25
CA ASP A 11 -8.20 1.10 -11.03
C ASP A 11 -7.99 1.45 -9.55
N PRO A 12 -6.99 2.27 -9.23
CA PRO A 12 -6.72 2.65 -7.84
C PRO A 12 -7.87 3.46 -7.19
N ARG A 13 -8.85 3.93 -7.98
CA ARG A 13 -10.07 4.60 -7.50
C ARG A 13 -11.27 3.66 -7.38
N SER A 14 -11.09 2.37 -7.56
CA SER A 14 -12.18 1.37 -7.46
C SER A 14 -12.90 1.42 -6.11
N PHE A 15 -12.28 1.93 -5.06
CA PHE A 15 -12.84 2.12 -3.73
C PHE A 15 -13.80 3.30 -3.58
N ASP A 16 -13.79 4.28 -4.50
CA ASP A 16 -14.57 5.51 -4.39
C ASP A 16 -16.07 5.24 -4.19
N ALA A 17 -16.59 4.23 -4.87
CA ALA A 17 -18.01 3.88 -4.83
C ALA A 17 -18.49 3.30 -3.49
N PHE A 18 -17.56 2.82 -2.63
CA PHE A 18 -17.89 2.15 -1.36
C PHE A 18 -16.92 2.47 -0.21
N ALA A 19 -16.30 3.66 -0.25
CA ALA A 19 -15.28 4.06 0.73
C ALA A 19 -15.70 3.90 2.20
N GLY A 20 -16.95 4.29 2.55
CA GLY A 20 -17.48 4.13 3.91
C GLY A 20 -17.72 2.69 4.31
N ASP A 21 -18.16 1.85 3.39
CA ASP A 21 -18.35 0.41 3.59
C ASP A 21 -17.01 -0.31 3.66
N TYR A 22 -16.03 0.11 2.86
CA TYR A 22 -14.66 -0.41 2.92
C TYR A 22 -14.01 -0.14 4.27
N ASP A 23 -14.15 1.07 4.82
CA ASP A 23 -13.62 1.38 6.16
C ASP A 23 -14.25 0.48 7.25
N ARG A 24 -15.55 0.20 7.16
CA ARG A 24 -16.21 -0.75 8.06
C ARG A 24 -15.70 -2.18 7.84
N TYR A 25 -15.53 -2.59 6.60
CA TYR A 25 -14.96 -3.89 6.25
C TYR A 25 -13.56 -4.06 6.84
N ALA A 26 -12.66 -3.11 6.58
CA ALA A 26 -11.30 -3.10 7.12
C ALA A 26 -11.29 -3.11 8.65
N GLY A 27 -12.23 -2.37 9.29
CA GLY A 27 -12.38 -2.36 10.76
C GLY A 27 -12.80 -3.70 11.38
N LEU A 28 -13.52 -4.52 10.63
CA LEU A 28 -13.96 -5.85 11.09
C LEU A 28 -13.00 -6.98 10.71
N CYS A 29 -12.14 -6.75 9.72
CA CYS A 29 -11.29 -7.75 9.09
C CYS A 29 -9.82 -7.32 8.99
N ASP A 30 -9.28 -6.57 9.96
CA ASP A 30 -7.88 -6.15 9.95
C ASP A 30 -6.96 -7.26 10.51
N PRO A 31 -6.36 -8.11 9.66
CA PRO A 31 -5.45 -9.15 10.10
C PRO A 31 -4.03 -8.63 10.35
N LEU A 32 -3.72 -7.39 9.93
CA LEU A 32 -2.37 -6.83 9.92
C LEU A 32 -2.13 -5.87 11.09
N GLY A 33 -3.20 -5.41 11.76
CA GLY A 33 -3.07 -4.45 12.87
C GLY A 33 -2.22 -4.97 14.02
N GLU A 34 -2.39 -6.24 14.43
CA GLU A 34 -1.57 -6.86 15.49
C GLU A 34 -0.11 -7.05 15.03
N TRP A 35 0.11 -7.46 13.77
CA TRP A 35 1.45 -7.60 13.22
C TRP A 35 2.18 -6.25 13.15
N LEU A 36 1.51 -5.21 12.65
CA LEU A 36 2.08 -3.85 12.57
C LEU A 36 2.40 -3.30 13.96
N ALA A 37 1.52 -3.52 14.94
CA ALA A 37 1.76 -3.11 16.33
C ALA A 37 2.93 -3.86 16.99
N GLY A 38 3.26 -5.07 16.51
CA GLY A 38 4.42 -5.84 16.94
C GLY A 38 5.75 -5.36 16.33
N LEU A 39 5.72 -4.45 15.35
CA LEU A 39 6.93 -3.82 14.83
C LEU A 39 7.31 -2.66 15.76
N GLU A 40 8.57 -2.64 16.22
CA GLU A 40 9.12 -1.53 17.01
C GLU A 40 9.40 -0.32 16.11
N LEU A 41 8.32 0.33 15.64
CA LEU A 41 8.38 1.47 14.73
C LEU A 41 8.32 2.77 15.53
N ALA A 42 9.34 3.62 15.38
CA ALA A 42 9.38 4.95 15.99
C ALA A 42 10.30 5.88 15.22
N GLY A 43 10.00 7.17 15.22
CA GLY A 43 10.81 8.18 14.56
C GLY A 43 10.16 9.56 14.57
N ASP A 44 10.73 10.46 13.78
CA ASP A 44 10.18 11.80 13.64
C ASP A 44 9.06 11.83 12.60
N ARG A 45 9.26 11.18 11.43
CA ARG A 45 8.35 11.31 10.29
C ARG A 45 8.06 9.98 9.61
N ALA A 46 6.76 9.67 9.41
CA ALA A 46 6.32 8.51 8.67
C ALA A 46 5.45 8.90 7.47
N LEU A 47 5.50 8.07 6.42
CA LEU A 47 4.58 8.10 5.28
C LEU A 47 3.73 6.83 5.30
N ASP A 48 2.40 6.99 5.26
CA ASP A 48 1.43 5.93 4.95
C ASP A 48 0.98 6.12 3.49
N ALA A 49 1.60 5.36 2.58
CA ALA A 49 1.39 5.47 1.13
C ALA A 49 0.28 4.53 0.66
N GLY A 50 -0.85 5.08 0.22
CA GLY A 50 -2.09 4.35 -0.01
C GLY A 50 -2.81 4.12 1.33
N CYS A 51 -2.99 5.19 2.10
CA CYS A 51 -3.47 5.12 3.48
C CYS A 51 -4.95 4.73 3.61
N GLY A 52 -5.70 4.72 2.50
CA GLY A 52 -7.12 4.45 2.49
C GLY A 52 -7.88 5.34 3.48
N SER A 53 -8.61 4.73 4.39
CA SER A 53 -9.35 5.45 5.44
C SER A 53 -8.49 5.85 6.66
N GLY A 54 -7.15 5.77 6.60
CA GLY A 54 -6.23 6.29 7.61
C GLY A 54 -6.06 5.41 8.86
N ARG A 55 -6.35 4.12 8.80
CA ARG A 55 -6.26 3.21 9.95
C ARG A 55 -4.81 3.04 10.42
N HIS A 56 -3.90 2.78 9.50
CA HIS A 56 -2.48 2.62 9.80
C HIS A 56 -1.83 3.97 10.12
N ALA A 57 -2.22 5.05 9.43
CA ALA A 57 -1.77 6.40 9.78
C ALA A 57 -2.07 6.75 11.24
N LEU A 58 -3.27 6.41 11.75
CA LEU A 58 -3.61 6.64 13.16
C LEU A 58 -2.73 5.82 14.11
N ALA A 59 -2.43 4.57 13.77
CA ALA A 59 -1.52 3.74 14.56
C ALA A 59 -0.10 4.34 14.59
N LEU A 60 0.41 4.81 13.44
CA LEU A 60 1.72 5.45 13.32
C LEU A 60 1.82 6.76 14.12
N ALA A 61 0.74 7.53 14.24
CA ALA A 61 0.72 8.79 15.00
C ALA A 61 1.00 8.61 16.51
N GLY A 62 0.90 7.38 17.00
CA GLY A 62 1.33 7.03 18.37
C GLY A 62 2.84 6.99 18.55
N SER A 63 3.61 6.77 17.49
CA SER A 63 5.06 6.53 17.53
C SER A 63 5.88 7.53 16.70
N TYR A 64 5.24 8.35 15.87
CA TYR A 64 5.88 9.37 15.03
C TYR A 64 5.38 10.76 15.36
N ALA A 65 6.27 11.76 15.26
CA ALA A 65 5.92 13.16 15.51
C ALA A 65 5.05 13.73 14.37
N GLU A 66 5.28 13.28 13.13
CA GLU A 66 4.51 13.65 11.95
C GLU A 66 4.20 12.41 11.11
N VAL A 67 2.96 12.31 10.62
CA VAL A 67 2.52 11.28 9.67
C VAL A 67 1.92 11.95 8.45
N VAL A 68 2.49 11.70 7.30
CA VAL A 68 1.88 12.01 6.00
C VAL A 68 1.10 10.79 5.57
N ALA A 69 -0.20 10.97 5.28
CA ALA A 69 -1.08 9.88 4.86
C ALA A 69 -1.70 10.24 3.51
N ALA A 70 -1.24 9.58 2.46
CA ALA A 70 -1.60 9.89 1.08
C ALA A 70 -2.41 8.76 0.45
N ASP A 71 -3.50 9.11 -0.23
CA ASP A 71 -4.30 8.20 -1.04
C ASP A 71 -4.88 8.92 -2.25
N VAL A 72 -5.04 8.21 -3.37
CA VAL A 72 -5.60 8.77 -4.60
C VAL A 72 -7.12 8.93 -4.53
N SER A 73 -7.79 8.20 -3.63
CA SER A 73 -9.23 8.24 -3.41
C SER A 73 -9.62 9.39 -2.50
N ALA A 74 -10.19 10.45 -3.06
CA ALA A 74 -10.72 11.57 -2.27
C ALA A 74 -11.82 11.14 -1.28
N PRO A 75 -12.75 10.22 -1.61
CA PRO A 75 -13.73 9.71 -0.65
C PRO A 75 -13.10 8.97 0.54
N LEU A 76 -12.03 8.18 0.34
CA LEU A 76 -11.33 7.52 1.45
C LEU A 76 -10.63 8.53 2.35
N ILE A 77 -9.97 9.54 1.78
CA ILE A 77 -9.34 10.62 2.55
C ILE A 77 -10.37 11.40 3.37
N GLU A 78 -11.57 11.64 2.82
CA GLU A 78 -12.63 12.30 3.58
C GLU A 78 -13.10 11.43 4.76
N VAL A 79 -13.27 10.12 4.55
CA VAL A 79 -13.55 9.16 5.63
C VAL A 79 -12.43 9.21 6.69
N ALA A 80 -11.16 9.26 6.27
CA ALA A 80 -10.00 9.32 7.17
C ALA A 80 -10.04 10.59 8.02
N ARG A 81 -10.25 11.76 7.42
CA ARG A 81 -10.33 13.05 8.11
C ARG A 81 -11.45 13.10 9.14
N VAL A 82 -12.61 12.51 8.81
CA VAL A 82 -13.78 12.51 9.70
C VAL A 82 -13.65 11.50 10.84
N ARG A 83 -13.16 10.29 10.53
CA ARG A 83 -13.16 9.19 11.49
C ARG A 83 -11.87 9.10 12.32
N ARG A 84 -10.76 9.66 11.82
CA ARG A 84 -9.42 9.58 12.43
C ARG A 84 -8.69 10.92 12.42
N PRO A 85 -9.36 12.02 12.90
CA PRO A 85 -8.69 13.29 13.03
C PRO A 85 -7.57 13.16 14.07
N HIS A 86 -6.38 13.63 13.74
CA HIS A 86 -5.25 13.64 14.65
C HIS A 86 -4.28 14.76 14.27
N GLU A 87 -3.76 15.52 15.24
CA GLU A 87 -2.91 16.69 15.01
C GLU A 87 -1.58 16.37 14.31
N ARG A 88 -1.09 15.15 14.48
CA ARG A 88 0.16 14.67 13.85
C ARG A 88 -0.06 14.09 12.46
N ILE A 89 -1.29 13.95 11.99
CA ILE A 89 -1.58 13.33 10.68
C ILE A 89 -2.00 14.38 9.67
N ARG A 90 -1.27 14.43 8.57
CA ARG A 90 -1.62 15.23 7.39
C ARG A 90 -2.15 14.32 6.28
N TYR A 91 -3.47 14.37 6.07
CA TYR A 91 -4.15 13.60 5.02
C TYR A 91 -4.12 14.33 3.68
N GLU A 92 -3.62 13.66 2.64
CA GLU A 92 -3.47 14.20 1.29
C GLU A 92 -4.19 13.34 0.25
N VAL A 93 -4.92 13.99 -0.66
CA VAL A 93 -5.41 13.34 -1.88
C VAL A 93 -4.31 13.44 -2.92
N ALA A 94 -3.50 12.38 -3.03
CA ALA A 94 -2.36 12.35 -3.93
C ALA A 94 -2.07 10.90 -4.38
N SER A 95 -1.53 10.77 -5.60
CA SER A 95 -0.88 9.51 -5.98
C SER A 95 0.37 9.30 -5.12
N LEU A 96 0.63 8.08 -4.70
CA LEU A 96 1.87 7.78 -3.98
C LEU A 96 3.14 8.13 -4.79
N LEU A 97 3.03 8.18 -6.14
CA LEU A 97 4.12 8.59 -7.02
C LEU A 97 4.36 10.10 -7.03
N ASP A 98 3.40 10.90 -6.55
CA ASP A 98 3.49 12.37 -6.48
C ASP A 98 3.89 12.86 -5.08
N VAL A 99 4.02 11.94 -4.12
CA VAL A 99 4.48 12.29 -2.76
C VAL A 99 5.98 12.56 -2.81
N HIS A 100 6.38 13.73 -2.32
CA HIS A 100 7.78 14.13 -2.22
C HIS A 100 8.07 14.75 -0.85
N HIS A 101 9.26 14.49 -0.33
CA HIS A 101 9.74 15.13 0.89
C HIS A 101 11.25 15.34 0.81
N ALA A 102 11.72 16.58 1.06
CA ALA A 102 13.12 16.95 0.87
C ALA A 102 14.09 16.16 1.77
N GLU A 103 13.68 15.88 3.01
CA GLU A 103 14.51 15.16 3.99
C GLU A 103 14.21 13.65 4.04
N GLY A 104 13.17 13.20 3.32
CA GLY A 104 12.67 11.82 3.37
C GLY A 104 11.95 11.49 4.67
N PHE A 105 11.64 10.20 4.84
CA PHE A 105 10.89 9.65 5.97
C PHE A 105 11.72 8.62 6.74
N ASP A 106 11.50 8.54 8.06
CA ASP A 106 12.02 7.46 8.90
C ASP A 106 11.39 6.12 8.55
N LEU A 107 10.08 6.18 8.26
CA LEU A 107 9.30 5.04 7.79
C LEU A 107 8.52 5.42 6.55
N VAL A 108 8.60 4.58 5.54
CA VAL A 108 7.62 4.54 4.44
C VAL A 108 6.85 3.22 4.56
N LEU A 109 5.55 3.32 4.80
CA LEU A 109 4.63 2.19 4.92
C LEU A 109 3.69 2.18 3.71
N SER A 110 3.42 0.99 3.15
CA SER A 110 2.33 0.79 2.20
C SER A 110 1.72 -0.59 2.39
N ILE A 111 0.41 -0.65 2.59
CA ILE A 111 -0.31 -1.90 2.87
C ILE A 111 -1.51 -2.03 1.94
N GLY A 112 -1.57 -3.15 1.18
CA GLY A 112 -2.70 -3.47 0.31
C GLY A 112 -2.92 -2.46 -0.83
N THR A 113 -1.85 -1.90 -1.39
CA THR A 113 -1.93 -0.78 -2.35
C THR A 113 -1.24 -1.07 -3.67
N LEU A 114 -0.07 -1.70 -3.65
CA LEU A 114 0.82 -1.75 -4.81
C LEU A 114 0.28 -2.65 -5.93
N HIS A 115 -0.57 -3.62 -5.62
CA HIS A 115 -1.24 -4.46 -6.61
C HIS A 115 -2.25 -3.70 -7.50
N HIS A 116 -2.62 -2.46 -7.14
CA HIS A 116 -3.44 -1.57 -7.98
C HIS A 116 -2.63 -0.75 -8.98
N LEU A 117 -1.29 -0.79 -8.92
CA LEU A 117 -0.46 0.07 -9.75
C LEU A 117 -0.05 -0.62 -11.05
N PRO A 118 -0.06 0.10 -12.18
CA PRO A 118 0.32 -0.48 -13.46
C PRO A 118 1.83 -0.72 -13.61
N ASP A 119 2.66 0.03 -12.88
CA ASP A 119 4.12 -0.08 -12.88
C ASP A 119 4.65 -0.24 -11.46
N LEU A 120 4.75 -1.50 -11.04
CA LEU A 120 5.25 -1.86 -9.71
C LEU A 120 6.72 -1.42 -9.52
N THR A 121 7.56 -1.56 -10.54
CA THR A 121 9.00 -1.23 -10.42
C THR A 121 9.21 0.26 -10.20
N ALA A 122 8.49 1.10 -10.93
CA ALA A 122 8.51 2.55 -10.72
C ALA A 122 8.03 2.91 -9.30
N ALA A 123 6.95 2.28 -8.83
CA ALA A 123 6.43 2.51 -7.48
C ALA A 123 7.43 2.10 -6.40
N LEU A 124 8.03 0.92 -6.49
CA LEU A 124 9.03 0.43 -5.55
C LEU A 124 10.26 1.35 -5.51
N THR A 125 10.76 1.74 -6.67
CA THR A 125 11.91 2.66 -6.78
C THR A 125 11.59 4.01 -6.15
N HIS A 126 10.41 4.56 -6.43
CA HIS A 126 9.98 5.84 -5.86
C HIS A 126 9.86 5.77 -4.34
N LEU A 127 9.12 4.78 -3.81
CA LEU A 127 8.96 4.61 -2.36
C LEU A 127 10.29 4.43 -1.63
N GLY A 128 11.21 3.65 -2.21
CA GLY A 128 12.57 3.50 -1.68
C GLY A 128 13.35 4.81 -1.65
N SER A 129 13.15 5.69 -2.65
CA SER A 129 13.80 7.00 -2.69
C SER A 129 13.34 7.95 -1.59
N LEU A 130 12.10 7.77 -1.09
CA LEU A 130 11.51 8.58 -0.02
C LEU A 130 12.03 8.20 1.37
N VAL A 131 12.64 7.03 1.54
CA VAL A 131 13.23 6.61 2.82
C VAL A 131 14.51 7.39 3.07
N ARG A 132 14.67 8.03 4.22
CA ARG A 132 15.93 8.70 4.58
C ARG A 132 17.05 7.69 4.89
N PRO A 133 18.35 8.08 4.82
CA PRO A 133 19.42 7.21 5.29
C PRO A 133 19.19 6.74 6.75
N GLY A 134 19.24 5.43 6.99
CA GLY A 134 18.91 4.80 8.27
C GLY A 134 17.42 4.54 8.51
N GLY A 135 16.54 5.04 7.65
CA GLY A 135 15.11 4.80 7.68
C GLY A 135 14.71 3.43 7.12
N GLU A 136 13.42 3.13 7.19
CA GLU A 136 12.87 1.82 6.87
C GLU A 136 11.71 1.92 5.86
N LEU A 137 11.64 0.94 4.96
CA LEU A 137 10.53 0.71 4.03
C LEU A 137 9.82 -0.57 4.44
N VAL A 138 8.53 -0.50 4.68
CA VAL A 138 7.66 -1.65 4.99
C VAL A 138 6.54 -1.72 3.98
N LEU A 139 6.53 -2.76 3.18
CA LEU A 139 5.53 -2.98 2.13
C LEU A 139 4.82 -4.30 2.38
N VAL A 140 3.49 -4.27 2.41
CA VAL A 140 2.66 -5.46 2.59
C VAL A 140 1.61 -5.52 1.50
N ASP A 141 1.52 -6.64 0.83
CA ASP A 141 0.46 -6.85 -0.16
C ASP A 141 -0.14 -8.25 -0.05
N ASP A 142 -1.41 -8.34 -0.41
CA ASP A 142 -2.09 -9.61 -0.54
C ASP A 142 -1.46 -10.42 -1.67
N VAL A 143 -1.41 -11.73 -1.49
CA VAL A 143 -0.84 -12.66 -2.47
C VAL A 143 -1.89 -13.68 -2.91
N SER A 144 -1.86 -14.01 -4.19
CA SER A 144 -2.74 -15.01 -4.76
C SER A 144 -2.09 -16.38 -4.83
N THR A 145 -2.94 -17.40 -4.96
CA THR A 145 -2.55 -18.72 -5.47
C THR A 145 -2.75 -18.75 -7.00
N GLU A 146 -1.94 -19.51 -7.72
CA GLU A 146 -2.21 -19.78 -9.13
C GLU A 146 -3.07 -21.05 -9.30
N PRO A 147 -4.09 -21.00 -10.18
CA PRO A 147 -4.59 -19.85 -10.94
C PRO A 147 -5.37 -18.86 -10.06
N ALA A 148 -5.49 -17.61 -10.55
CA ALA A 148 -6.25 -16.57 -9.86
C ALA A 148 -7.69 -17.03 -9.58
N ALA A 149 -8.22 -16.67 -8.40
CA ALA A 149 -9.55 -17.08 -7.97
C ALA A 149 -10.65 -16.51 -8.89
N THR A 150 -11.61 -17.34 -9.24
CA THR A 150 -12.79 -16.92 -10.00
C THR A 150 -13.82 -16.25 -9.10
N ARG A 151 -14.72 -15.45 -9.68
CA ARG A 151 -15.85 -14.83 -8.95
C ARG A 151 -16.65 -15.84 -8.12
N ARG A 152 -16.86 -17.07 -8.63
CA ARG A 152 -17.54 -18.15 -7.89
C ARG A 152 -16.75 -18.59 -6.67
N GLN A 153 -15.43 -18.67 -6.78
CA GLN A 153 -14.57 -19.04 -5.65
C GLN A 153 -14.59 -17.95 -4.57
N HIS A 154 -14.59 -16.65 -4.94
CA HIS A 154 -14.77 -15.57 -3.98
C HIS A 154 -16.11 -15.63 -3.24
N VAL A 155 -17.21 -15.95 -3.94
CA VAL A 155 -18.52 -16.17 -3.28
C VAL A 155 -18.48 -17.36 -2.34
N LEU A 156 -17.90 -18.50 -2.76
CA LEU A 156 -17.74 -19.67 -1.90
C LEU A 156 -16.88 -19.40 -0.67
N PHE A 157 -15.82 -18.62 -0.85
CA PHE A 157 -14.99 -18.14 0.26
C PHE A 157 -15.83 -17.30 1.23
N ALA A 158 -16.61 -16.33 0.76
CA ALA A 158 -17.48 -15.52 1.60
C ALA A 158 -18.50 -16.34 2.40
N VAL A 159 -19.04 -17.43 1.82
CA VAL A 159 -19.94 -18.37 2.52
C VAL A 159 -19.20 -19.10 3.66
N ARG A 160 -17.96 -19.54 3.42
CA ARG A 160 -17.15 -20.19 4.46
C ARG A 160 -16.77 -19.22 5.59
N GLU A 161 -16.40 -17.99 5.23
CA GLU A 161 -16.08 -16.95 6.18
C GLU A 161 -17.28 -16.54 7.04
N LEU A 162 -18.51 -16.58 6.51
CA LEU A 162 -19.71 -16.29 7.30
C LEU A 162 -19.79 -17.16 8.56
N ALA A 163 -19.47 -18.46 8.44
CA ALA A 163 -19.48 -19.37 9.60
C ALA A 163 -18.41 -18.99 10.65
N ARG A 164 -17.26 -18.46 10.21
CA ARG A 164 -16.20 -17.94 11.08
C ARG A 164 -16.62 -16.63 11.73
N ASP A 165 -17.16 -15.71 10.95
CA ASP A 165 -17.61 -14.39 11.38
C ASP A 165 -18.74 -14.48 12.41
N LEU A 166 -19.67 -15.41 12.26
CA LEU A 166 -20.76 -15.68 13.24
C LEU A 166 -20.24 -16.15 14.61
N ARG A 167 -19.01 -16.68 14.68
CA ARG A 167 -18.37 -17.07 15.96
C ARG A 167 -17.61 -15.93 16.62
N ARG A 168 -17.19 -14.92 15.83
CA ARG A 168 -16.30 -13.83 16.28
C ARG A 168 -17.04 -12.51 16.46
N LEU A 169 -18.08 -12.28 15.68
CA LEU A 169 -18.77 -11.01 15.56
C LEU A 169 -20.25 -11.14 15.96
N ARG A 170 -20.91 -9.99 16.12
CA ARG A 170 -22.36 -9.96 16.25
C ARG A 170 -22.99 -10.43 14.94
N VAL A 171 -24.12 -11.12 15.00
CA VAL A 171 -24.82 -11.68 13.84
C VAL A 171 -25.05 -10.64 12.72
N ARG A 172 -25.44 -9.41 13.11
CA ARG A 172 -25.64 -8.31 12.17
C ARG A 172 -24.37 -7.92 11.40
N ASP A 173 -23.21 -7.96 12.05
CA ASP A 173 -21.92 -7.58 11.46
C ASP A 173 -21.39 -8.71 10.58
N ALA A 174 -21.54 -9.96 11.00
CA ALA A 174 -21.23 -11.13 10.19
C ALA A 174 -22.07 -11.17 8.90
N TRP A 175 -23.39 -10.91 9.03
CA TRP A 175 -24.27 -10.85 7.88
C TRP A 175 -23.96 -9.69 6.94
N TRP A 176 -23.61 -8.53 7.51
CA TRP A 176 -23.18 -7.37 6.72
C TRP A 176 -21.89 -7.67 5.94
N LEU A 177 -20.88 -8.30 6.57
CA LEU A 177 -19.65 -8.73 5.90
C LEU A 177 -19.92 -9.69 4.75
N TYR A 178 -20.78 -10.67 4.96
CA TYR A 178 -21.18 -11.60 3.90
C TYR A 178 -21.77 -10.85 2.71
N ARG A 179 -22.70 -9.94 2.95
CA ARG A 179 -23.32 -9.12 1.89
C ARG A 179 -22.30 -8.22 1.18
N PHE A 180 -21.38 -7.61 1.93
CA PHE A 180 -20.32 -6.80 1.37
C PHE A 180 -19.42 -7.65 0.46
N ARG A 181 -18.90 -8.77 0.95
CA ARG A 181 -18.01 -9.68 0.20
C ARG A 181 -18.68 -10.30 -1.04
N THR A 182 -19.99 -10.43 -1.06
CA THR A 182 -20.75 -10.96 -2.21
C THR A 182 -21.36 -9.87 -3.07
N GLY A 183 -21.21 -8.62 -2.70
CA GLY A 183 -21.69 -7.46 -3.46
C GLY A 183 -20.95 -7.30 -4.79
N THR A 184 -21.67 -6.83 -5.81
CA THR A 184 -21.12 -6.70 -7.17
C THR A 184 -19.90 -5.81 -7.22
N ALA A 185 -19.94 -4.64 -6.58
CA ALA A 185 -18.84 -3.69 -6.58
C ALA A 185 -17.55 -4.28 -5.98
N TRP A 186 -17.68 -4.99 -4.85
CA TRP A 186 -16.53 -5.66 -4.23
C TRP A 186 -15.97 -6.80 -5.09
N LEU A 187 -16.85 -7.62 -5.67
CA LEU A 187 -16.42 -8.72 -6.55
C LEU A 187 -15.79 -8.20 -7.85
N ASP A 188 -16.28 -7.09 -8.40
CA ASP A 188 -15.67 -6.45 -9.58
C ASP A 188 -14.30 -5.87 -9.26
N HIS A 189 -14.14 -5.26 -8.07
CA HIS A 189 -12.86 -4.82 -7.54
C HIS A 189 -11.87 -5.99 -7.45
N LEU A 190 -12.20 -7.08 -6.75
CA LEU A 190 -11.33 -8.27 -6.64
C LEU A 190 -10.96 -8.89 -7.99
N MET A 191 -11.84 -8.79 -8.99
CA MET A 191 -11.58 -9.30 -10.34
C MET A 191 -10.72 -8.37 -11.19
N SER A 192 -10.54 -7.11 -10.80
CA SER A 192 -9.66 -6.13 -11.48
C SER A 192 -8.24 -6.13 -10.94
N ASP A 193 -8.01 -6.67 -9.75
CA ASP A 193 -6.72 -6.63 -9.07
C ASP A 193 -5.72 -7.65 -9.65
N HIS A 194 -4.45 -7.27 -9.60
CA HIS A 194 -3.35 -8.08 -10.12
C HIS A 194 -2.46 -8.57 -8.97
N TYR A 195 -2.97 -9.52 -8.21
CA TYR A 195 -2.20 -10.13 -7.13
C TYR A 195 -1.05 -10.99 -7.66
N LEU A 196 0.12 -10.79 -7.11
CA LEU A 196 1.27 -11.66 -7.33
C LEU A 196 1.16 -12.92 -6.47
N THR A 197 1.74 -14.02 -6.92
CA THR A 197 2.02 -15.14 -6.01
C THR A 197 3.15 -14.77 -5.05
N ARG A 198 3.29 -15.48 -3.92
CA ARG A 198 4.40 -15.24 -2.97
C ARG A 198 5.77 -15.28 -3.64
N ALA A 199 5.98 -16.22 -4.55
CA ALA A 199 7.23 -16.35 -5.28
C ALA A 199 7.48 -15.15 -6.20
N GLN A 200 6.45 -14.69 -6.92
CA GLN A 200 6.53 -13.52 -7.79
C GLN A 200 6.72 -12.23 -6.96
N TYR A 201 6.03 -12.09 -5.83
CA TYR A 201 6.22 -10.96 -4.91
C TYR A 201 7.69 -10.86 -4.49
N ARG A 202 8.25 -11.95 -3.91
CA ARG A 202 9.65 -11.98 -3.47
C ARG A 202 10.61 -11.67 -4.61
N ALA A 203 10.41 -12.27 -5.79
CA ALA A 203 11.28 -12.05 -6.94
C ALA A 203 11.26 -10.60 -7.41
N ARG A 204 10.05 -10.01 -7.60
CA ARG A 204 9.90 -8.64 -8.11
C ARG A 204 10.41 -7.59 -7.13
N TYR A 205 10.16 -7.78 -5.83
CA TYR A 205 10.60 -6.83 -4.81
C TYR A 205 12.11 -6.94 -4.57
N ALA A 206 12.69 -8.15 -4.62
CA ALA A 206 14.14 -8.36 -4.50
C ALA A 206 14.94 -7.80 -5.70
N GLU A 207 14.33 -7.65 -6.88
CA GLU A 207 14.97 -6.97 -8.03
C GLU A 207 15.31 -5.50 -7.68
N VAL A 208 14.49 -4.83 -6.86
CA VAL A 208 14.70 -3.43 -6.45
C VAL A 208 15.41 -3.34 -5.09
N PHE A 209 15.10 -4.27 -4.18
CA PHE A 209 15.63 -4.32 -2.81
C PHE A 209 16.26 -5.69 -2.51
N PRO A 210 17.47 -5.97 -3.02
CA PRO A 210 18.09 -7.30 -2.90
C PRO A 210 18.39 -7.70 -1.44
N ASP A 211 18.59 -6.72 -0.55
CA ASP A 211 18.89 -6.94 0.87
C ASP A 211 17.63 -6.87 1.77
N ALA A 212 16.44 -6.96 1.19
CA ALA A 212 15.19 -6.89 1.95
C ALA A 212 14.86 -8.22 2.63
N ASP A 213 14.27 -8.13 3.82
CA ASP A 213 13.69 -9.25 4.54
C ASP A 213 12.23 -9.47 4.10
N PHE A 214 11.84 -10.76 3.96
CA PHE A 214 10.48 -11.12 3.57
C PHE A 214 9.82 -12.00 4.64
N ILE A 215 8.60 -11.65 5.02
CA ILE A 215 7.81 -12.34 6.04
C ILE A 215 6.48 -12.79 5.41
N ASP A 216 6.20 -14.10 5.50
CA ASP A 216 4.92 -14.64 5.03
C ASP A 216 3.88 -14.46 6.14
N LEU A 217 2.84 -13.74 5.83
CA LEU A 217 1.61 -13.60 6.59
C LEU A 217 0.56 -14.55 6.02
N ALA A 218 -0.63 -14.68 6.64
CA ALA A 218 -1.64 -15.67 6.21
C ALA A 218 -1.95 -15.57 4.71
N ASP A 219 -2.53 -14.46 4.27
CA ASP A 219 -2.94 -14.22 2.89
C ASP A 219 -2.12 -13.09 2.22
N ALA A 220 -1.06 -12.63 2.89
CA ALA A 220 -0.20 -11.54 2.42
C ALA A 220 1.29 -11.91 2.54
N THR A 221 2.14 -11.09 1.94
CA THR A 221 3.59 -11.12 2.16
C THR A 221 4.04 -9.69 2.50
N ALA A 222 4.84 -9.58 3.54
CA ALA A 222 5.49 -8.34 3.93
C ALA A 222 6.95 -8.34 3.48
N MET A 223 7.43 -7.16 3.10
CA MET A 223 8.83 -6.86 2.85
C MET A 223 9.28 -5.76 3.81
N ARG A 224 10.43 -5.93 4.43
CA ARG A 224 11.12 -4.88 5.20
C ARG A 224 12.48 -4.63 4.58
N TRP A 225 12.77 -3.37 4.34
CA TRP A 225 14.08 -2.94 3.84
C TRP A 225 14.53 -1.69 4.60
N ARG A 226 15.81 -1.67 4.99
CA ARG A 226 16.41 -0.52 5.66
C ARG A 226 17.42 0.15 4.75
N ARG A 227 17.25 1.45 4.53
CA ARG A 227 18.23 2.23 3.79
C ARG A 227 19.51 2.39 4.62
N ARG A 228 20.66 2.10 4.02
CA ARG A 228 21.95 2.23 4.69
C ARG A 228 22.22 3.72 5.01
N THR A 229 22.89 3.98 6.12
CA THR A 229 23.23 5.35 6.57
C THR A 229 24.27 6.04 5.69
N ASP A 230 25.07 5.26 4.95
CA ASP A 230 26.09 5.71 4.02
C ASP A 230 25.58 5.94 2.58
N ASP A 231 24.35 5.55 2.25
CA ASP A 231 23.73 5.81 0.96
C ASP A 231 23.39 7.28 0.79
N ARG A 232 24.20 8.00 0.00
CA ARG A 232 23.88 9.38 -0.37
C ARG A 232 22.56 9.46 -1.12
N PRO A 233 21.72 10.48 -0.86
CA PRO A 233 20.53 10.70 -1.67
C PRO A 233 20.94 10.86 -3.14
N ALA A 234 20.22 10.22 -4.06
CA ALA A 234 20.42 10.31 -5.49
C ALA A 234 19.98 11.71 -6.00
N HIS A 235 20.61 12.76 -5.50
CA HIS A 235 20.40 14.10 -6.04
C HIS A 235 21.27 14.29 -7.26
N GLY A 236 20.59 14.49 -8.39
CA GLY A 236 20.98 15.05 -9.65
C GLY A 236 22.49 15.20 -9.92
N ARG A 237 23.02 14.36 -10.82
CA ARG A 237 24.14 14.79 -11.63
C ARG A 237 23.66 15.98 -12.47
N GLY A 238 23.96 17.20 -12.00
CA GLY A 238 23.87 18.38 -12.82
C GLY A 238 24.72 18.19 -14.09
N PRO A 239 24.33 18.80 -15.22
CA PRO A 239 25.11 18.70 -16.45
C PRO A 239 26.52 19.25 -16.19
N SER A 240 27.51 18.40 -16.43
CA SER A 240 28.93 18.77 -16.42
C SER A 240 29.14 19.96 -17.32
N GLY A 241 29.50 21.10 -16.73
CA GLY A 241 29.86 22.31 -17.45
C GLY A 241 31.00 22.02 -18.44
N GLN A 242 30.71 22.18 -19.72
CA GLN A 242 31.73 22.31 -20.76
C GLN A 242 32.52 23.57 -20.45
N ARG A 243 33.79 23.39 -20.09
CA ARG A 243 34.76 24.48 -20.12
C ARG A 243 34.99 24.82 -21.56
N SER A 244 34.60 26.01 -22.00
CA SER A 244 35.04 26.59 -23.26
C SER A 244 36.49 26.98 -23.09
N GLU A 245 37.40 26.30 -23.76
CA GLU A 245 38.74 26.78 -24.02
C GLU A 245 38.64 28.00 -24.95
N ALA A 246 38.96 29.15 -24.43
CA ALA A 246 39.24 30.32 -25.21
C ALA A 246 40.65 30.16 -25.81
N THR A 247 40.71 29.94 -27.14
CA THR A 247 41.91 30.08 -27.92
C THR A 247 42.16 31.57 -28.15
N ASP A 248 43.20 32.09 -27.50
CA ASP A 248 43.88 33.31 -27.92
C ASP A 248 44.60 33.03 -29.27
N VAL A 249 44.34 33.88 -30.28
CA VAL A 249 45.17 34.03 -31.46
C VAL A 249 45.41 35.52 -31.66
N ASP A 250 46.68 35.89 -31.70
CA ASP A 250 47.30 37.13 -32.13
C ASP A 250 46.48 38.19 -32.84
#